data_49d27626dfbfe2c5cc6f5a35d11b92cb
#
_entry.id   49d27626dfbfe2c5cc6f5a35d11b92cb
#
_cell.length_a   1.000
_cell.length_b   1.000
_cell.length_c   1.000
_cell.angle_alpha   90.00
_cell.angle_beta   90.00
_cell.angle_gamma   90.00
#
_symmetry.space_group_name_H-M   'P 1'
#
loop_
_entity.id
_entity.type
_entity.pdbx_description
1 polymer ?
#
loop_
_entity_poly.entity_id
_entity_poly.type
_entity_poly.pdbx_seq_one_letter_code
_entity_poly.pdbx_strand_id
1 'polypeptide(L)'
;MNRPTLPHVHDAPGHMDTIGAALIHTERFEIAADIFKQLSDTTRLRIFWMLCHTEQCVTNISALMDMSSPAVSHHLRVLRSCGLIVSRREGKEVYYRASQGDVAQLLHRIIEQVMEIACPD
;
A
#
# COMPACT_ATOMS: atom_id res chain seq x y z
N MET A 1 5.32 17.11 -27.86
CA MET A 1 6.05 16.81 -26.65
C MET A 1 7.46 16.37 -26.96
N ASN A 2 8.44 17.08 -26.43
CA ASN A 2 9.84 16.81 -26.74
C ASN A 2 10.33 15.60 -25.98
N ARG A 3 10.87 14.61 -26.70
CA ARG A 3 11.56 13.49 -26.09
C ARG A 3 13.01 13.90 -25.86
N PRO A 4 13.55 13.66 -24.66
CA PRO A 4 14.97 13.92 -24.43
C PRO A 4 15.82 13.01 -25.30
N THR A 5 16.89 13.57 -25.87
CA THR A 5 17.89 12.78 -26.54
C THR A 5 18.87 12.25 -25.52
N LEU A 6 19.04 10.94 -25.46
CA LEU A 6 19.95 10.32 -24.52
C LEU A 6 21.39 10.44 -25.02
N PRO A 7 22.34 10.85 -24.14
CA PRO A 7 23.75 10.96 -24.51
C PRO A 7 24.42 9.62 -24.86
N HIS A 8 23.85 8.51 -24.37
CA HIS A 8 24.40 7.18 -24.59
C HIS A 8 23.30 6.23 -25.07
N VAL A 9 23.68 5.26 -25.90
CA VAL A 9 22.77 4.22 -26.38
C VAL A 9 23.26 2.88 -25.87
N HIS A 10 22.48 2.25 -24.99
CA HIS A 10 22.81 0.97 -24.37
C HIS A 10 21.84 -0.16 -24.72
N ASP A 11 20.67 0.19 -25.25
CA ASP A 11 19.55 -0.75 -25.44
C ASP A 11 19.19 -0.88 -26.92
N ALA A 12 18.36 -1.86 -27.21
CA ALA A 12 17.80 -2.06 -28.53
C ALA A 12 17.03 -0.82 -29.01
N PRO A 13 17.01 -0.57 -30.33
CA PRO A 13 16.25 0.57 -30.87
C PRO A 13 14.79 0.54 -30.44
N GLY A 14 14.30 1.69 -29.99
CA GLY A 14 12.91 1.87 -29.56
C GLY A 14 12.62 1.51 -28.10
N HIS A 15 13.53 0.80 -27.42
CA HIS A 15 13.31 0.43 -26.02
C HIS A 15 13.21 1.66 -25.11
N MET A 16 14.14 2.61 -25.24
CA MET A 16 14.12 3.83 -24.44
C MET A 16 12.96 4.76 -24.81
N ASP A 17 12.48 4.69 -26.04
CA ASP A 17 11.27 5.43 -26.43
C ASP A 17 10.06 4.94 -25.65
N THR A 18 9.94 3.63 -25.47
CA THR A 18 8.85 3.03 -24.70
C THR A 18 8.92 3.45 -23.24
N ILE A 19 10.11 3.41 -22.66
CA ILE A 19 10.33 3.82 -21.27
C ILE A 19 10.04 5.31 -21.09
N GLY A 20 10.56 6.16 -21.99
CA GLY A 20 10.32 7.59 -21.94
C GLY A 20 8.85 7.94 -22.04
N ALA A 21 8.09 7.24 -22.87
CA ALA A 21 6.66 7.42 -22.98
C ALA A 21 5.94 7.06 -21.67
N ALA A 22 6.37 6.00 -20.99
CA ALA A 22 5.83 5.61 -19.70
C ALA A 22 6.12 6.65 -18.60
N LEU A 23 7.33 7.23 -18.61
CA LEU A 23 7.75 8.20 -17.61
C LEU A 23 6.95 9.51 -17.65
N ILE A 24 6.30 9.80 -18.77
CA ILE A 24 5.46 11.00 -18.92
C ILE A 24 4.15 10.85 -18.12
N HIS A 25 3.72 9.64 -17.81
CA HIS A 25 2.51 9.38 -17.05
C HIS A 25 2.74 9.58 -15.54
N THR A 26 3.06 10.82 -15.17
CA THR A 26 3.38 11.17 -13.78
C THR A 26 2.27 10.84 -12.80
N GLU A 27 1.01 10.90 -13.24
CA GLU A 27 -0.15 10.60 -12.41
C GLU A 27 -0.12 9.18 -11.85
N ARG A 28 0.27 8.20 -12.68
CA ARG A 28 0.37 6.80 -12.25
C ARG A 28 1.48 6.62 -11.22
N PHE A 29 2.61 7.30 -11.42
CA PHE A 29 3.71 7.28 -10.46
C PHE A 29 3.33 7.95 -9.16
N GLU A 30 2.56 9.03 -9.20
CA GLU A 30 2.06 9.71 -8.01
C GLU A 30 1.15 8.81 -7.18
N ILE A 31 0.23 8.08 -7.84
CA ILE A 31 -0.65 7.13 -7.17
C ILE A 31 0.17 6.02 -6.50
N ALA A 32 1.11 5.43 -7.22
CA ALA A 32 1.96 4.38 -6.68
C ALA A 32 2.81 4.90 -5.51
N ALA A 33 3.43 6.07 -5.68
CA ALA A 33 4.26 6.68 -4.65
C ALA A 33 3.45 6.98 -3.39
N ASP A 34 2.20 7.44 -3.52
CA ASP A 34 1.34 7.70 -2.38
C ASP A 34 1.04 6.42 -1.60
N ILE A 35 0.73 5.33 -2.28
CA ILE A 35 0.48 4.04 -1.63
C ILE A 35 1.71 3.59 -0.84
N PHE A 36 2.89 3.63 -1.45
CA PHE A 36 4.13 3.25 -0.77
C PHE A 36 4.45 4.17 0.40
N LYS A 37 4.21 5.46 0.24
CA LYS A 37 4.39 6.43 1.33
C LYS A 37 3.51 6.08 2.53
N GLN A 38 2.24 5.76 2.28
CA GLN A 38 1.33 5.42 3.37
C GLN A 38 1.72 4.13 4.07
N LEU A 39 2.28 3.17 3.35
CA LEU A 39 2.76 1.91 3.93
C LEU A 39 4.17 2.00 4.51
N SER A 40 4.86 3.14 4.38
CA SER A 40 6.19 3.31 4.97
C SER A 40 6.16 3.57 6.47
N ASP A 41 5.00 3.89 7.03
CA ASP A 41 4.81 4.02 8.47
C ASP A 41 4.67 2.62 9.10
N THR A 42 5.54 2.29 10.04
CA THR A 42 5.60 0.95 10.64
C THR A 42 4.27 0.55 11.28
N THR A 43 3.64 1.44 12.00
CA THR A 43 2.37 1.17 12.67
C THR A 43 1.27 0.88 11.64
N ARG A 44 1.19 1.70 10.61
CA ARG A 44 0.20 1.55 9.55
C ARG A 44 0.42 0.26 8.76
N LEU A 45 1.68 -0.06 8.48
CA LEU A 45 2.04 -1.32 7.82
C LEU A 45 1.59 -2.52 8.65
N ARG A 46 1.79 -2.50 9.96
CA ARG A 46 1.38 -3.55 10.87
C ARG A 46 -0.15 -3.73 10.88
N ILE A 47 -0.88 -2.62 10.91
CA ILE A 47 -2.34 -2.66 10.87
C ILE A 47 -2.83 -3.26 9.55
N PHE A 48 -2.27 -2.82 8.43
CA PHE A 48 -2.64 -3.37 7.12
C PHE A 48 -2.37 -4.87 7.05
N TRP A 49 -1.18 -5.30 7.49
CA TRP A 49 -0.83 -6.72 7.52
C TRP A 49 -1.81 -7.54 8.37
N MET A 50 -2.15 -7.03 9.54
CA MET A 50 -3.13 -7.68 10.41
C MET A 50 -4.47 -7.85 9.70
N LEU A 51 -4.95 -6.81 9.03
CA LEU A 51 -6.23 -6.82 8.33
C LEU A 51 -6.23 -7.67 7.06
N CYS A 52 -5.05 -8.04 6.57
CA CYS A 52 -4.93 -9.06 5.52
C CYS A 52 -5.27 -10.45 6.05
N HIS A 53 -5.15 -10.66 7.35
CA HIS A 53 -5.34 -11.98 7.97
C HIS A 53 -6.64 -12.09 8.77
N THR A 54 -7.22 -10.99 9.23
CA THR A 54 -8.40 -11.01 10.07
C THR A 54 -9.21 -9.74 9.92
N GLU A 55 -10.52 -9.86 10.02
CA GLU A 55 -11.43 -8.72 10.07
C GLU A 55 -11.60 -8.30 11.53
N GLN A 56 -11.42 -7.01 11.86
CA GLN A 56 -11.45 -6.53 13.23
C GLN A 56 -12.12 -5.15 13.36
N CYS A 57 -12.71 -4.89 14.52
CA CYS A 57 -13.22 -3.57 14.90
C CYS A 57 -12.10 -2.72 15.50
N VAL A 58 -12.35 -1.40 15.63
CA VAL A 58 -11.37 -0.45 16.19
C VAL A 58 -10.94 -0.86 17.61
N THR A 59 -11.87 -1.27 18.44
CA THR A 59 -11.59 -1.67 19.82
C THR A 59 -10.56 -2.80 19.86
N ASN A 60 -10.76 -3.82 19.03
CA ASN A 60 -9.84 -4.96 18.99
C ASN A 60 -8.47 -4.57 18.38
N ILE A 61 -8.48 -3.76 17.34
CA ILE A 61 -7.23 -3.27 16.74
C ILE A 61 -6.44 -2.46 17.78
N SER A 62 -7.12 -1.57 18.51
CA SER A 62 -6.50 -0.76 19.57
C SER A 62 -5.85 -1.64 20.64
N ALA A 63 -6.56 -2.68 21.05
CA ALA A 63 -6.03 -3.63 22.06
C ALA A 63 -4.81 -4.39 21.52
N LEU A 64 -4.91 -4.91 20.29
CA LEU A 64 -3.81 -5.68 19.68
C LEU A 64 -2.57 -4.82 19.43
N MET A 65 -2.76 -3.57 19.08
CA MET A 65 -1.66 -2.65 18.75
C MET A 65 -1.15 -1.88 19.97
N ASP A 66 -1.85 -1.98 21.10
CA ASP A 66 -1.58 -1.18 22.31
C ASP A 66 -1.55 0.32 21.98
N MET A 67 -2.63 0.78 21.32
CA MET A 67 -2.76 2.16 20.87
C MET A 67 -4.14 2.69 21.24
N SER A 68 -4.25 4.01 21.27
CA SER A 68 -5.55 4.66 21.48
C SER A 68 -6.45 4.48 20.25
N SER A 69 -7.76 4.44 20.49
CA SER A 69 -8.74 4.34 19.40
C SER A 69 -8.65 5.51 18.40
N PRO A 70 -8.47 6.78 18.83
CA PRO A 70 -8.26 7.87 17.87
C PRO A 70 -7.04 7.67 16.96
N ALA A 71 -5.93 7.16 17.51
CA ALA A 71 -4.72 6.90 16.71
C ALA A 71 -4.97 5.80 15.69
N VAL A 72 -5.60 4.70 16.11
CA VAL A 72 -5.98 3.61 15.21
C VAL A 72 -6.92 4.12 14.12
N SER A 73 -7.94 4.89 14.50
CA SER A 73 -8.91 5.45 13.55
C SER A 73 -8.25 6.32 12.49
N HIS A 74 -7.21 7.08 12.87
CA HIS A 74 -6.44 7.88 11.92
C HIS A 74 -5.76 6.98 10.88
N HIS A 75 -5.08 5.93 11.31
CA HIS A 75 -4.42 5.01 10.39
C HIS A 75 -5.40 4.27 9.49
N LEU A 76 -6.55 3.86 10.04
CA LEU A 76 -7.60 3.22 9.26
C LEU A 76 -8.16 4.14 8.18
N ARG A 77 -8.35 5.43 8.50
CA ARG A 77 -8.82 6.41 7.52
C ARG A 77 -7.84 6.55 6.37
N VAL A 78 -6.54 6.63 6.66
CA VAL A 78 -5.50 6.72 5.64
C VAL A 78 -5.49 5.49 4.75
N LEU A 79 -5.48 4.29 5.34
CA LEU A 79 -5.49 3.03 4.58
C LEU A 79 -6.74 2.91 3.71
N ARG A 80 -7.87 3.33 4.23
CA ARG A 80 -9.12 3.29 3.47
C ARG A 80 -9.10 4.28 2.30
N SER A 81 -8.54 5.47 2.49
CA SER A 81 -8.43 6.46 1.42
C SER A 81 -7.55 5.99 0.27
N CYS A 82 -6.58 5.11 0.55
CA CYS A 82 -5.72 4.51 -0.47
C CYS A 82 -6.34 3.28 -1.14
N GLY A 83 -7.54 2.87 -0.72
CA GLY A 83 -8.19 1.69 -1.26
C GLY A 83 -7.61 0.36 -0.77
N LEU A 84 -6.78 0.38 0.26
CA LEU A 84 -6.10 -0.82 0.76
C LEU A 84 -6.94 -1.63 1.74
N ILE A 85 -7.90 -0.99 2.40
CA ILE A 85 -8.84 -1.65 3.30
C ILE A 85 -10.26 -1.22 2.98
N VAL A 86 -11.19 -2.04 3.42
CA VAL A 86 -12.62 -1.77 3.33
C VAL A 86 -13.25 -1.93 4.71
N SER A 87 -14.42 -1.35 4.88
CA SER A 87 -15.15 -1.45 6.14
C SER A 87 -16.58 -1.91 5.89
N ARG A 88 -17.16 -2.56 6.89
CA ARG A 88 -18.58 -2.88 6.91
C ARG A 88 -19.15 -2.60 8.29
N ARG A 89 -20.41 -2.24 8.33
CA ARG A 89 -21.11 -2.02 9.60
C ARG A 89 -21.95 -3.23 9.93
N GLU A 90 -21.87 -3.65 11.20
CA GLU A 90 -22.73 -4.68 11.74
C GLU A 90 -23.20 -4.23 13.13
N GLY A 91 -24.47 -3.84 13.23
CA GLY A 91 -25.00 -3.26 14.45
C GLY A 91 -24.32 -1.94 14.79
N LYS A 92 -23.74 -1.85 15.98
CA LYS A 92 -23.02 -0.67 16.45
C LYS A 92 -21.54 -0.71 16.09
N GLU A 93 -21.04 -1.85 15.59
CA GLU A 93 -19.64 -2.04 15.30
C GLU A 93 -19.34 -1.81 13.82
N VAL A 94 -18.18 -1.26 13.57
CA VAL A 94 -17.60 -1.17 12.22
C VAL A 94 -16.39 -2.09 12.17
N TYR A 95 -16.40 -2.99 11.21
CA TYR A 95 -15.32 -3.95 10.99
C TYR A 95 -14.49 -3.55 9.80
N TYR A 96 -13.19 -3.74 9.90
CA TYR A 96 -12.23 -3.42 8.85
C TYR A 96 -11.50 -4.68 8.42
N ARG A 97 -11.22 -4.79 7.13
CA ARG A 97 -10.41 -5.86 6.56
C ARG A 97 -9.66 -5.33 5.34
N ALA A 98 -8.60 -6.03 4.94
CA ALA A 98 -7.91 -5.68 3.72
C ALA A 98 -8.84 -5.83 2.51
N SER A 99 -8.68 -4.94 1.53
CA SER A 99 -9.37 -5.07 0.25
C SER A 99 -8.99 -6.39 -0.42
N GLN A 100 -9.94 -7.01 -1.12
CA GLN A 100 -9.70 -8.20 -1.91
C GLN A 100 -9.24 -7.86 -3.33
N GLY A 101 -9.06 -6.57 -3.63
CA GLY A 101 -8.55 -6.13 -4.92
C GLY A 101 -7.10 -6.54 -5.15
N ASP A 102 -6.69 -6.54 -6.41
CA ASP A 102 -5.38 -7.04 -6.83
C ASP A 102 -4.22 -6.31 -6.18
N VAL A 103 -4.33 -4.99 -6.02
CA VAL A 103 -3.24 -4.17 -5.44
C VAL A 103 -3.01 -4.55 -3.98
N ALA A 104 -4.07 -4.62 -3.17
CA ALA A 104 -3.95 -4.98 -1.76
C ALA A 104 -3.39 -6.38 -1.58
N GLN A 105 -3.85 -7.34 -2.38
CA GLN A 105 -3.36 -8.72 -2.32
C GLN A 105 -1.90 -8.82 -2.73
N LEU A 106 -1.50 -8.09 -3.77
CA LEU A 106 -0.10 -8.06 -4.20
C LEU A 106 0.79 -7.45 -3.14
N LEU A 107 0.37 -6.33 -2.55
CA LEU A 107 1.11 -5.69 -1.47
C LEU A 107 1.27 -6.60 -0.26
N HIS A 108 0.23 -7.34 0.10
CA HIS A 108 0.31 -8.34 1.17
C HIS A 108 1.43 -9.35 0.91
N ARG A 109 1.47 -9.91 -0.29
CA ARG A 109 2.51 -10.88 -0.67
C ARG A 109 3.91 -10.25 -0.64
N ILE A 110 4.03 -9.02 -1.13
CA ILE A 110 5.31 -8.30 -1.15
C ILE A 110 5.78 -8.05 0.28
N ILE A 111 4.90 -7.59 1.16
CA ILE A 111 5.24 -7.32 2.56
C ILE A 111 5.77 -8.59 3.24
N GLU A 112 5.07 -9.70 3.09
CA GLU A 112 5.49 -10.96 3.69
C GLU A 112 6.83 -11.43 3.14
N GLN A 113 7.05 -11.28 1.86
CA GLN A 113 8.30 -11.65 1.22
C GLN A 113 9.46 -10.77 1.68
N VAL A 114 9.23 -9.47 1.79
CA VAL A 114 10.25 -8.54 2.30
C VAL A 114 10.58 -8.85 3.77
N MET A 115 9.59 -9.12 4.60
CA MET A 115 9.79 -9.50 6.00
C MET A 115 10.63 -10.77 6.13
N GLU A 116 10.35 -11.76 5.32
CA GLU A 116 11.10 -13.02 5.30
C GLU A 116 12.54 -12.83 4.87
N ILE A 117 12.78 -12.00 3.85
CA ILE A 117 14.13 -11.70 3.38
C ILE A 117 14.92 -10.89 4.42
N ALA A 118 14.25 -9.93 5.07
CA ALA A 118 14.90 -9.04 6.03
C ALA A 118 15.19 -9.70 7.38
N CYS A 119 14.45 -10.76 7.72
CA CYS A 119 14.61 -11.48 8.99
C CYS A 119 14.77 -12.98 8.74
N PRO A 120 15.83 -13.41 8.05
CA PRO A 120 16.07 -14.84 7.87
C PRO A 120 16.47 -15.46 9.20
N ASP A 121 15.80 -16.51 9.57
CA ASP A 121 16.18 -17.31 10.74
C ASP A 121 17.22 -18.38 10.39
#